data_ba0f2a9dabef3a046a40f898bfda3e24
#
_entry.id   ba0f2a9dabef3a046a40f898bfda3e24
#
_cell.length_a   1.000
_cell.length_b   1.000
_cell.length_c   1.000
_cell.angle_alpha   90.00
_cell.angle_beta   90.00
_cell.angle_gamma   90.00
#
_symmetry.space_group_name_H-M   'P 1'
#
loop_
_entity.id
_entity.type
_entity.pdbx_description
1 polymer ?
#
loop_
_entity_poly.entity_id
_entity_poly.type
_entity_poly.pdbx_seq_one_letter_code
_entity_poly.pdbx_strand_id
1 'polypeptide(L)'
;MHTAEHHLTHLIVHTLTKDAGAPARLVLRDAPCALDGAALRLVERLCAQYESRSAKGFGRFEEGEEAFPLARWLRAHVIDDTLDFVALSHQFAERVRAIADEEELEDGGHLVMARIREGSGEGGADCLWAAVLGEAAGVSISGALELRDCSHVDFAALHAAGRIDLTGWRRGDERYLGFLRGRGKGGAWFKRVLGCSDVMVALQETKKLVATLDRFVDTEGLAPATRDAVLERAHDYLDTLGEAGAPVVFEELAREVFPEQPARLDALLRAEETKIAPGFVPNRRAIRPLVRFSASAENWKLEFERSGLHSGAVHYDRATDTLVLSGV
;
A
#
# COMPACT_ATOMS: atom_id res chain seq x y z
N MET A 1 13.91 -25.46 1.07
CA MET A 1 13.65 -24.03 1.30
C MET A 1 14.83 -23.27 0.72
N HIS A 2 14.64 -22.57 -0.41
CA HIS A 2 15.67 -21.67 -0.93
C HIS A 2 15.66 -20.43 -0.03
N THR A 3 16.69 -20.29 0.80
CA THR A 3 17.01 -19.01 1.44
C THR A 3 17.37 -18.05 0.31
N ALA A 4 16.53 -17.05 0.06
CA ALA A 4 16.89 -15.99 -0.85
C ALA A 4 18.23 -15.40 -0.38
N GLU A 5 19.23 -15.36 -1.24
CA GLU A 5 20.51 -14.73 -0.94
C GLU A 5 20.24 -13.23 -0.77
N HIS A 6 20.34 -12.75 0.49
CA HIS A 6 20.25 -11.35 0.82
C HIS A 6 21.66 -10.77 0.91
N HIS A 7 21.98 -9.84 0.04
CA HIS A 7 23.22 -9.09 0.12
C HIS A 7 22.98 -7.73 0.80
N LEU A 8 23.38 -7.63 2.07
CA LEU A 8 23.28 -6.40 2.86
C LEU A 8 24.33 -5.39 2.40
N THR A 9 23.89 -4.21 1.96
CA THR A 9 24.79 -3.15 1.47
C THR A 9 24.95 -1.99 2.47
N HIS A 10 23.90 -1.68 3.23
CA HIS A 10 23.89 -0.63 4.24
C HIS A 10 23.03 -1.04 5.43
N LEU A 11 23.45 -0.66 6.62
CA LEU A 11 22.69 -0.81 7.86
C LEU A 11 22.97 0.36 8.77
N ILE A 12 21.92 0.92 9.36
CA ILE A 12 22.01 1.91 10.43
C ILE A 12 20.89 1.66 11.45
N VAL A 13 21.19 1.96 12.72
CA VAL A 13 20.23 1.81 13.82
C VAL A 13 20.20 3.11 14.61
N HIS A 14 19.01 3.67 14.80
CA HIS A 14 18.74 4.78 15.70
C HIS A 14 17.88 4.29 16.86
N THR A 15 17.74 5.08 17.92
CA THR A 15 16.83 4.77 19.02
C THR A 15 15.77 5.86 19.13
N LEU A 16 14.51 5.47 19.13
CA LEU A 16 13.37 6.30 19.47
C LEU A 16 12.98 5.98 20.93
N THR A 17 13.11 6.94 21.82
CA THR A 17 12.59 6.82 23.19
C THR A 17 11.25 7.53 23.23
N LYS A 18 10.23 6.84 23.72
CA LYS A 18 8.86 7.36 23.86
C LYS A 18 8.29 6.84 25.16
N ASP A 19 7.93 7.74 26.04
CA ASP A 19 7.18 7.44 27.26
C ASP A 19 5.75 7.98 27.09
N ALA A 20 4.79 7.34 27.73
CA ALA A 20 3.39 7.76 27.67
C ALA A 20 3.24 9.23 28.13
N GLY A 21 2.62 10.06 27.27
CA GLY A 21 2.40 11.48 27.55
C GLY A 21 3.63 12.38 27.44
N ALA A 22 4.82 11.84 27.11
CA ALA A 22 6.03 12.64 26.91
C ALA A 22 6.38 12.76 25.39
N PRO A 23 7.09 13.83 24.97
CA PRO A 23 7.59 13.95 23.62
C PRO A 23 8.58 12.83 23.27
N ALA A 24 8.51 12.33 22.05
CA ALA A 24 9.47 11.37 21.54
C ALA A 24 10.87 11.99 21.38
N ARG A 25 11.90 11.23 21.71
CA ARG A 25 13.29 11.63 21.59
C ARG A 25 14.05 10.66 20.71
N LEU A 26 15.01 11.18 19.94
CA LEU A 26 15.87 10.38 19.08
C LEU A 26 17.30 10.36 19.63
N VAL A 27 17.92 9.19 19.54
CA VAL A 27 19.36 9.05 19.58
C VAL A 27 19.80 8.59 18.18
N LEU A 28 20.44 9.49 17.46
CA LEU A 28 20.86 9.25 16.08
C LEU A 28 22.30 8.75 16.05
N ARG A 29 22.57 7.80 15.17
CA ARG A 29 23.91 7.32 14.85
C ARG A 29 24.44 8.08 13.64
N ASP A 30 25.67 8.56 13.70
CA ASP A 30 26.28 9.41 12.66
C ASP A 30 27.06 8.61 11.59
N ALA A 31 27.10 7.29 11.70
CA ALA A 31 27.80 6.44 10.74
C ALA A 31 27.05 5.10 10.57
N PRO A 32 27.13 4.46 9.39
CA PRO A 32 26.56 3.13 9.19
C PRO A 32 27.15 2.10 10.16
N CYS A 33 26.40 1.05 10.45
CA CYS A 33 26.89 -0.10 11.19
C CYS A 33 27.91 -0.90 10.35
N ALA A 34 28.87 -1.55 11.01
CA ALA A 34 29.68 -2.56 10.33
C ALA A 34 28.79 -3.70 9.85
N LEU A 35 29.03 -4.16 8.63
CA LEU A 35 28.28 -5.24 8.01
C LEU A 35 28.87 -6.62 8.39
N ASP A 36 28.90 -6.90 9.69
CA ASP A 36 29.43 -8.11 10.28
C ASP A 36 28.34 -9.20 10.46
N GLY A 37 28.72 -10.31 11.08
CA GLY A 37 27.78 -11.42 11.34
C GLY A 37 26.61 -11.02 12.26
N ALA A 38 26.74 -10.01 13.12
CA ALA A 38 25.64 -9.53 13.95
C ALA A 38 24.64 -8.72 13.11
N ALA A 39 25.15 -7.85 12.23
CA ALA A 39 24.35 -7.09 11.28
C ALA A 39 23.55 -8.02 10.35
N LEU A 40 24.20 -9.04 9.79
CA LEU A 40 23.52 -10.03 8.92
C LEU A 40 22.40 -10.76 9.67
N ARG A 41 22.67 -11.28 10.87
CA ARG A 41 21.64 -11.95 11.68
C ARG A 41 20.48 -11.05 12.06
N LEU A 42 20.73 -9.76 12.37
CA LEU A 42 19.65 -8.79 12.65
C LEU A 42 18.73 -8.67 11.45
N VAL A 43 19.30 -8.46 10.26
CA VAL A 43 18.53 -8.24 9.04
C VAL A 43 17.80 -9.51 8.58
N GLU A 44 18.45 -10.68 8.60
CA GLU A 44 17.82 -11.95 8.27
C GLU A 44 16.61 -12.24 9.18
N ARG A 45 16.76 -12.01 10.49
CA ARG A 45 15.65 -12.19 11.44
C ARG A 45 14.53 -11.17 11.24
N LEU A 46 14.87 -9.92 10.92
CA LEU A 46 13.88 -8.89 10.59
C LEU A 46 13.07 -9.31 9.35
N CYS A 47 13.73 -9.70 8.26
CA CYS A 47 13.07 -10.16 7.05
C CYS A 47 12.18 -11.38 7.31
N ALA A 48 12.70 -12.40 8.02
CA ALA A 48 11.94 -13.60 8.38
C ALA A 48 10.71 -13.27 9.24
N GLN A 49 10.86 -12.37 10.22
CA GLN A 49 9.76 -11.93 11.07
C GLN A 49 8.70 -11.15 10.30
N TYR A 50 9.10 -10.28 9.38
CA TYR A 50 8.19 -9.58 8.48
C TYR A 50 7.45 -10.59 7.58
N GLU A 51 8.17 -11.54 6.96
CA GLU A 51 7.58 -12.53 6.08
C GLU A 51 6.55 -13.43 6.78
N SER A 52 6.78 -13.77 8.05
CA SER A 52 5.87 -14.59 8.85
C SER A 52 4.54 -13.90 9.19
N ARG A 53 4.47 -12.56 9.10
CA ARG A 53 3.24 -11.81 9.40
C ARG A 53 2.25 -11.88 8.24
N SER A 54 1.02 -12.26 8.52
CA SER A 54 -0.06 -12.33 7.51
C SER A 54 -0.70 -10.97 7.21
N ALA A 55 -0.70 -10.05 8.18
CA ALA A 55 -1.33 -8.73 8.05
C ALA A 55 -0.37 -7.73 7.39
N LYS A 56 -0.21 -7.83 6.07
CA LYS A 56 0.59 -6.89 5.27
C LYS A 56 -0.32 -6.01 4.41
N GLY A 57 0.09 -4.74 4.22
CA GLY A 57 -0.44 -3.84 3.21
C GLY A 57 0.59 -3.66 2.10
N PHE A 58 0.12 -3.34 0.90
CA PHE A 58 0.98 -3.06 -0.25
C PHE A 58 0.47 -1.84 -0.99
N GLY A 59 1.38 -1.03 -1.51
CA GLY A 59 1.01 0.17 -2.21
C GLY A 59 2.13 0.84 -2.96
N ARG A 60 1.92 2.11 -3.21
CA ARG A 60 2.85 3.05 -3.82
C ARG A 60 2.93 4.31 -2.96
N PHE A 61 3.86 5.21 -3.24
CA PHE A 61 3.90 6.51 -2.57
C PHE A 61 2.63 7.32 -2.87
N GLU A 62 2.17 8.01 -1.81
CA GLU A 62 1.14 9.05 -1.94
C GLU A 62 1.70 10.24 -2.74
N GLU A 63 0.84 10.93 -3.43
CA GLU A 63 1.16 12.22 -4.04
C GLU A 63 1.17 13.33 -2.98
N GLY A 64 1.99 14.35 -3.19
CA GLY A 64 2.17 15.45 -2.23
C GLY A 64 3.47 15.35 -1.45
N GLU A 65 4.58 15.76 -2.07
CA GLU A 65 5.94 15.68 -1.52
C GLU A 65 6.15 16.43 -0.20
N GLU A 66 5.34 17.42 0.12
CA GLU A 66 5.41 18.15 1.41
C GLU A 66 4.86 17.29 2.57
N ALA A 67 3.72 16.64 2.35
CA ALA A 67 3.10 15.78 3.35
C ALA A 67 3.79 14.40 3.44
N PHE A 68 4.30 13.90 2.32
CA PHE A 68 4.90 12.58 2.16
C PHE A 68 6.29 12.63 1.53
N PRO A 69 7.29 13.13 2.23
CA PRO A 69 8.59 13.50 1.64
C PRO A 69 9.51 12.32 1.30
N LEU A 70 9.17 11.08 1.70
CA LEU A 70 10.05 9.91 1.55
C LEU A 70 10.41 9.62 0.09
N ALA A 71 9.46 9.75 -0.83
CA ALA A 71 9.71 9.55 -2.27
C ALA A 71 10.78 10.53 -2.80
N ARG A 72 10.71 11.80 -2.38
CA ARG A 72 11.71 12.83 -2.73
C ARG A 72 13.09 12.51 -2.15
N TRP A 73 13.16 12.11 -0.87
CA TRP A 73 14.42 11.74 -0.23
C TRP A 73 15.05 10.52 -0.90
N LEU A 74 14.24 9.52 -1.26
CA LEU A 74 14.73 8.35 -1.98
C LEU A 74 15.21 8.71 -3.38
N ARG A 75 14.54 9.63 -4.08
CA ARG A 75 15.02 10.12 -5.38
C ARG A 75 16.39 10.75 -5.23
N ALA A 76 16.56 11.66 -4.26
CA ALA A 76 17.84 12.29 -3.97
C ALA A 76 18.95 11.29 -3.62
N HIS A 77 18.59 10.18 -2.91
CA HIS A 77 19.55 9.15 -2.52
C HIS A 77 19.89 8.15 -3.65
N VAL A 78 18.88 7.69 -4.40
CA VAL A 78 19.04 6.54 -5.32
C VAL A 78 19.23 6.97 -6.77
N ILE A 79 18.73 8.14 -7.14
CA ILE A 79 18.73 8.62 -8.55
C ILE A 79 19.71 9.77 -8.72
N ASP A 80 19.60 10.79 -7.87
CA ASP A 80 20.36 12.04 -8.02
C ASP A 80 21.72 11.98 -7.32
N ASP A 81 21.94 11.00 -6.43
CA ASP A 81 23.14 10.83 -5.59
C ASP A 81 23.53 12.11 -4.80
N THR A 82 22.52 12.87 -4.37
CA THR A 82 22.68 14.12 -3.63
C THR A 82 22.44 13.99 -2.13
N LEU A 83 21.95 12.84 -1.67
CA LEU A 83 21.66 12.52 -0.28
C LEU A 83 22.30 11.18 0.08
N ASP A 84 23.24 11.18 1.03
CA ASP A 84 23.84 9.93 1.50
C ASP A 84 22.90 9.11 2.39
N PHE A 85 23.27 7.84 2.68
CA PHE A 85 22.44 6.92 3.45
C PHE A 85 22.22 7.36 4.90
N VAL A 86 23.20 7.99 5.53
CA VAL A 86 23.09 8.50 6.92
C VAL A 86 22.11 9.67 6.96
N ALA A 87 22.29 10.63 6.06
CA ALA A 87 21.40 11.79 5.97
C ALA A 87 19.94 11.36 5.64
N LEU A 88 19.75 10.39 4.73
CA LEU A 88 18.44 9.79 4.47
C LEU A 88 17.85 9.18 5.76
N SER A 89 18.63 8.42 6.51
CA SER A 89 18.19 7.77 7.74
C SER A 89 17.81 8.75 8.84
N HIS A 90 18.53 9.87 8.94
CA HIS A 90 18.22 10.95 9.87
C HIS A 90 16.88 11.62 9.53
N GLN A 91 16.66 11.97 8.26
CA GLN A 91 15.38 12.54 7.81
C GLN A 91 14.22 11.58 8.06
N PHE A 92 14.43 10.29 7.82
CA PHE A 92 13.44 9.27 8.09
C PHE A 92 13.14 9.13 9.60
N ALA A 93 14.17 9.11 10.45
CA ALA A 93 14.04 9.06 11.91
C ALA A 93 13.25 10.25 12.47
N GLU A 94 13.55 11.47 11.98
CA GLU A 94 12.81 12.67 12.37
C GLU A 94 11.32 12.60 11.95
N ARG A 95 11.03 12.03 10.78
CA ARG A 95 9.64 11.76 10.36
C ARG A 95 8.97 10.76 11.28
N VAL A 96 9.65 9.68 11.65
CA VAL A 96 9.15 8.70 12.63
C VAL A 96 8.82 9.38 13.95
N ARG A 97 9.73 10.21 14.48
CA ARG A 97 9.54 10.96 15.73
C ARG A 97 8.32 11.88 15.66
N ALA A 98 8.21 12.67 14.59
CA ALA A 98 7.09 13.61 14.44
C ALA A 98 5.73 12.88 14.44
N ILE A 99 5.63 11.78 13.71
CA ILE A 99 4.39 10.98 13.65
C ILE A 99 4.14 10.24 14.99
N ALA A 100 5.19 9.78 15.67
CA ALA A 100 5.05 9.17 16.99
C ALA A 100 4.45 10.13 18.03
N ASP A 101 4.79 11.42 17.92
CA ASP A 101 4.18 12.46 18.78
C ASP A 101 2.74 12.77 18.38
N GLU A 102 2.45 12.89 17.07
CA GLU A 102 1.10 13.15 16.57
C GLU A 102 0.10 12.03 16.90
N GLU A 103 0.53 10.77 16.81
CA GLU A 103 -0.30 9.58 17.05
C GLU A 103 -0.27 9.15 18.53
N GLU A 104 0.43 9.90 19.40
CA GLU A 104 0.55 9.60 20.84
C GLU A 104 0.97 8.15 21.11
N LEU A 105 1.98 7.65 20.36
CA LEU A 105 2.48 6.30 20.56
C LEU A 105 3.00 6.14 21.98
N GLU A 106 2.78 4.96 22.58
CA GLU A 106 3.18 4.66 23.94
C GLU A 106 4.58 4.01 24.01
N ASP A 107 5.01 3.38 22.93
CA ASP A 107 6.24 2.61 22.86
C ASP A 107 7.27 3.24 21.94
N GLY A 108 8.53 3.29 22.38
CA GLY A 108 9.71 3.57 21.58
C GLY A 108 10.32 2.30 20.99
N GLY A 109 11.61 2.34 20.68
CA GLY A 109 12.35 1.19 20.18
C GLY A 109 13.53 1.54 19.28
N HIS A 110 14.15 0.52 18.72
CA HIS A 110 15.24 0.68 17.76
C HIS A 110 14.66 0.84 16.36
N LEU A 111 14.96 1.99 15.74
CA LEU A 111 14.66 2.25 14.33
C LEU A 111 15.82 1.69 13.49
N VAL A 112 15.56 0.61 12.80
CA VAL A 112 16.52 -0.06 11.92
C VAL A 112 16.22 0.33 10.48
N MET A 113 17.24 0.82 9.75
CA MET A 113 17.19 0.97 8.30
C MET A 113 18.27 0.13 7.64
N ALA A 114 17.90 -0.64 6.63
CA ALA A 114 18.81 -1.51 5.89
C ALA A 114 18.54 -1.43 4.39
N ARG A 115 19.61 -1.40 3.57
CA ARG A 115 19.52 -1.56 2.12
C ARG A 115 20.05 -2.93 1.76
N ILE A 116 19.24 -3.70 1.04
CA ILE A 116 19.49 -5.10 0.77
C ILE A 116 19.26 -5.34 -0.72
N ARG A 117 20.13 -6.10 -1.36
CA ARG A 117 19.86 -6.68 -2.66
C ARG A 117 19.31 -8.09 -2.45
N GLU A 118 18.07 -8.32 -2.87
CA GLU A 118 17.36 -9.58 -2.76
C GLU A 118 17.46 -10.36 -4.09
N GLY A 119 17.89 -11.63 -4.01
CA GLY A 119 18.09 -12.49 -5.19
C GLY A 119 19.50 -12.44 -5.76
N SER A 120 19.86 -13.47 -6.52
CA SER A 120 21.16 -13.61 -7.16
C SER A 120 21.15 -13.12 -8.61
N GLY A 121 22.25 -12.47 -9.05
CA GLY A 121 22.45 -12.03 -10.42
C GLY A 121 21.82 -10.70 -10.80
N GLU A 122 21.73 -10.43 -12.11
CA GLU A 122 21.22 -9.16 -12.67
C GLU A 122 19.73 -8.91 -12.42
N GLY A 123 18.97 -9.93 -12.00
CA GLY A 123 17.54 -9.84 -11.68
C GLY A 123 17.21 -9.51 -10.23
N GLY A 124 18.19 -9.32 -9.37
CA GLY A 124 17.98 -9.03 -7.95
C GLY A 124 17.30 -7.69 -7.70
N ALA A 125 16.35 -7.63 -6.77
CA ALA A 125 15.68 -6.40 -6.35
C ALA A 125 16.54 -5.65 -5.33
N ASP A 126 16.73 -4.36 -5.56
CA ASP A 126 17.33 -3.44 -4.59
C ASP A 126 16.23 -2.93 -3.66
N CYS A 127 16.31 -3.23 -2.38
CA CYS A 127 15.26 -2.96 -1.41
C CYS A 127 15.75 -2.13 -0.23
N LEU A 128 14.95 -1.14 0.16
CA LEU A 128 15.12 -0.44 1.43
C LEU A 128 14.14 -1.00 2.45
N TRP A 129 14.67 -1.39 3.61
CA TRP A 129 13.90 -1.84 4.76
C TRP A 129 13.95 -0.81 5.87
N ALA A 130 12.83 -0.61 6.54
CA ALA A 130 12.76 0.21 7.73
C ALA A 130 11.84 -0.48 8.75
N ALA A 131 12.27 -0.55 10.02
CA ALA A 131 11.52 -1.21 11.07
C ALA A 131 11.75 -0.55 12.42
N VAL A 132 10.76 -0.66 13.30
CA VAL A 132 10.86 -0.30 14.73
C VAL A 132 10.73 -1.57 15.55
N LEU A 133 11.78 -1.90 16.29
CA LEU A 133 11.92 -3.11 17.10
C LEU A 133 12.01 -2.72 18.58
N GLY A 134 11.29 -3.43 19.43
CA GLY A 134 11.40 -3.28 20.86
C GLY A 134 12.68 -3.91 21.44
N GLU A 135 12.89 -3.70 22.71
CA GLU A 135 13.92 -4.36 23.53
C GLU A 135 13.31 -5.30 24.53
N ALA A 136 13.99 -6.39 24.82
CA ALA A 136 13.67 -7.28 25.93
C ALA A 136 14.86 -7.38 26.89
N ALA A 137 14.57 -7.35 28.19
CA ALA A 137 15.53 -7.69 29.21
C ALA A 137 15.84 -9.19 29.16
N GLY A 138 17.07 -9.55 29.35
CA GLY A 138 17.52 -10.95 29.39
C GLY A 138 18.70 -11.13 30.33
N VAL A 139 19.11 -12.38 30.49
CA VAL A 139 20.28 -12.76 31.28
C VAL A 139 21.29 -13.41 30.32
N SER A 140 22.51 -12.94 30.33
CA SER A 140 23.63 -13.57 29.65
C SER A 140 24.54 -14.29 30.62
N ILE A 141 25.20 -15.36 30.18
CA ILE A 141 26.23 -16.05 30.92
C ILE A 141 27.58 -15.71 30.32
N SER A 142 28.47 -15.14 31.10
CA SER A 142 29.83 -14.80 30.67
C SER A 142 30.69 -16.06 30.52
N GLY A 143 31.86 -15.90 29.86
CA GLY A 143 32.85 -16.97 29.76
C GLY A 143 33.37 -17.49 31.11
N ALA A 144 33.20 -16.72 32.20
CA ALA A 144 33.50 -17.10 33.58
C ALA A 144 32.29 -17.74 34.30
N LEU A 145 31.21 -18.07 33.58
CA LEU A 145 29.94 -18.63 34.10
C LEU A 145 29.18 -17.70 35.07
N GLU A 146 29.45 -16.39 35.00
CA GLU A 146 28.74 -15.39 35.79
C GLU A 146 27.46 -14.94 35.07
N LEU A 147 26.40 -14.74 35.81
CA LEU A 147 25.15 -14.17 35.33
C LEU A 147 25.29 -12.66 35.20
N ARG A 148 24.81 -12.11 34.08
CA ARG A 148 24.80 -10.66 33.81
C ARG A 148 23.48 -10.29 33.19
N ASP A 149 22.90 -9.20 33.65
CA ASP A 149 21.76 -8.59 32.98
C ASP A 149 22.21 -8.10 31.60
N CYS A 150 21.37 -8.32 30.61
CA CYS A 150 21.57 -7.79 29.24
C CYS A 150 20.25 -7.31 28.66
N SER A 151 20.33 -6.39 27.70
CA SER A 151 19.23 -6.03 26.84
C SER A 151 19.51 -6.58 25.44
N HIS A 152 18.48 -7.00 24.75
CA HIS A 152 18.60 -7.48 23.38
C HIS A 152 17.36 -7.08 22.56
N VAL A 153 17.53 -7.03 21.23
CA VAL A 153 16.43 -6.74 20.32
C VAL A 153 15.36 -7.82 20.43
N ASP A 154 14.14 -7.41 20.69
CA ASP A 154 12.98 -8.30 20.70
C ASP A 154 12.29 -8.32 19.34
N PHE A 155 12.50 -9.39 18.58
CA PHE A 155 11.84 -9.57 17.29
C PHE A 155 10.34 -9.92 17.40
N ALA A 156 9.87 -10.34 18.57
CA ALA A 156 8.44 -10.51 18.82
C ALA A 156 7.75 -9.15 18.94
N ALA A 157 8.45 -8.16 19.51
CA ALA A 157 8.05 -6.75 19.59
C ALA A 157 8.45 -5.98 18.31
N LEU A 158 8.14 -6.53 17.14
CA LEU A 158 8.20 -5.80 15.88
C LEU A 158 6.98 -4.88 15.80
N HIS A 159 7.16 -3.62 16.22
CA HIS A 159 6.10 -2.61 16.30
C HIS A 159 5.66 -2.15 14.92
N ALA A 160 6.62 -1.96 14.01
CA ALA A 160 6.37 -1.52 12.65
C ALA A 160 7.47 -2.02 11.72
N ALA A 161 7.11 -2.31 10.48
CA ALA A 161 8.08 -2.58 9.42
C ALA A 161 7.53 -2.23 8.05
N GLY A 162 8.41 -1.80 7.16
CA GLY A 162 8.14 -1.54 5.76
C GLY A 162 9.30 -1.95 4.88
N ARG A 163 8.97 -2.34 3.66
CA ARG A 163 9.89 -2.72 2.60
C ARG A 163 9.57 -1.90 1.35
N ILE A 164 10.55 -1.27 0.78
CA ILE A 164 10.44 -0.50 -0.46
C ILE A 164 11.31 -1.19 -1.51
N ASP A 165 10.69 -1.75 -2.53
CA ASP A 165 11.38 -2.25 -3.71
C ASP A 165 11.80 -1.07 -4.60
N LEU A 166 13.05 -0.63 -4.46
CA LEU A 166 13.62 0.49 -5.21
C LEU A 166 13.73 0.17 -6.71
N THR A 167 13.86 -1.11 -7.06
CA THR A 167 13.89 -1.55 -8.45
C THR A 167 12.50 -1.45 -9.08
N GLY A 168 11.47 -1.97 -8.39
CA GLY A 168 10.07 -1.85 -8.80
C GLY A 168 9.59 -0.40 -8.84
N TRP A 169 9.99 0.40 -7.84
CA TRP A 169 9.69 1.85 -7.82
C TRP A 169 10.22 2.58 -9.05
N ARG A 170 11.48 2.36 -9.41
CA ARG A 170 12.09 2.95 -10.63
C ARG A 170 11.42 2.51 -11.92
N ARG A 171 10.81 1.32 -11.95
CA ARG A 171 10.04 0.81 -13.10
C ARG A 171 8.61 1.31 -13.14
N GLY A 172 8.12 1.95 -12.06
CA GLY A 172 6.73 2.39 -11.96
C GLY A 172 5.75 1.26 -11.63
N ASP A 173 6.21 0.19 -10.96
CA ASP A 173 5.34 -0.90 -10.51
C ASP A 173 4.26 -0.36 -9.54
N GLU A 174 3.08 -0.96 -9.49
CA GLU A 174 2.00 -0.50 -8.59
C GLU A 174 2.16 -0.94 -7.12
N ARG A 175 3.06 -1.88 -6.84
CA ARG A 175 3.20 -2.54 -5.52
C ARG A 175 4.65 -2.66 -5.07
N TYR A 176 5.38 -1.58 -5.16
CA TYR A 176 6.77 -1.57 -4.73
C TYR A 176 6.94 -1.30 -3.23
N LEU A 177 5.88 -0.92 -2.53
CA LEU A 177 5.89 -0.58 -1.12
C LEU A 177 5.06 -1.59 -0.33
N GLY A 178 5.67 -2.28 0.63
CA GLY A 178 5.00 -3.19 1.56
C GLY A 178 5.16 -2.71 3.00
N PHE A 179 4.15 -2.91 3.85
CA PHE A 179 4.19 -2.54 5.26
C PHE A 179 3.37 -3.50 6.12
N LEU A 180 3.74 -3.61 7.40
CA LEU A 180 2.92 -4.34 8.37
C LEU A 180 1.71 -3.49 8.74
N ARG A 181 0.52 -4.10 8.67
CA ARG A 181 -0.69 -3.56 9.26
C ARG A 181 -0.71 -3.91 10.72
N GLY A 182 -0.48 -2.94 11.60
CA GLY A 182 -0.61 -3.13 13.04
C GLY A 182 -2.07 -3.33 13.46
N ARG A 183 -2.27 -3.80 14.68
CA ARG A 183 -3.59 -3.94 15.29
C ARG A 183 -3.99 -2.63 15.99
N GLY A 184 -5.25 -2.21 15.82
CA GLY A 184 -5.82 -1.04 16.49
C GLY A 184 -5.33 0.30 15.94
N LYS A 185 -5.47 1.37 16.73
CA LYS A 185 -5.06 2.74 16.36
C LYS A 185 -3.57 2.86 16.00
N GLY A 186 -2.71 2.06 16.64
CA GLY A 186 -1.26 2.06 16.38
C GLY A 186 -0.83 1.46 15.03
N GLY A 187 -1.73 0.81 14.28
CA GLY A 187 -1.34 0.07 13.06
C GLY A 187 -1.16 0.90 11.81
N ALA A 188 -1.72 2.10 11.77
CA ALA A 188 -1.71 2.94 10.57
C ALA A 188 -0.56 3.97 10.54
N TRP A 189 0.08 4.24 11.68
CA TRP A 189 1.06 5.31 11.80
C TRP A 189 2.29 5.11 10.91
N PHE A 190 2.78 3.87 10.81
CA PHE A 190 3.97 3.60 10.01
C PHE A 190 3.68 3.69 8.50
N LYS A 191 2.43 3.40 8.09
CA LYS A 191 1.95 3.69 6.74
C LYS A 191 2.07 5.19 6.42
N ARG A 192 1.74 6.07 7.38
CA ARG A 192 1.91 7.53 7.25
C ARG A 192 3.38 7.93 7.19
N VAL A 193 4.26 7.28 7.97
CA VAL A 193 5.70 7.49 7.89
C VAL A 193 6.22 7.19 6.48
N LEU A 194 5.79 6.06 5.92
CA LEU A 194 6.19 5.64 4.58
C LEU A 194 5.54 6.48 3.46
N GLY A 195 4.48 7.24 3.77
CA GLY A 195 3.70 7.95 2.75
C GLY A 195 3.10 6.97 1.73
N CYS A 196 2.49 5.88 2.22
CA CYS A 196 2.00 4.80 1.37
C CYS A 196 0.50 4.89 1.13
N SER A 197 0.06 4.94 -0.12
CA SER A 197 -1.33 4.62 -0.48
C SER A 197 -1.54 3.11 -0.44
N ASP A 198 -2.57 2.64 0.27
CA ASP A 198 -2.89 1.21 0.35
C ASP A 198 -3.66 0.76 -0.90
N VAL A 199 -2.93 0.34 -1.93
CA VAL A 199 -3.49 -0.12 -3.21
C VAL A 199 -4.45 -1.30 -3.02
N MET A 200 -4.27 -2.13 -2.00
CA MET A 200 -5.18 -3.26 -1.74
C MET A 200 -6.53 -2.79 -1.21
N VAL A 201 -6.53 -1.77 -0.33
CA VAL A 201 -7.78 -1.15 0.12
C VAL A 201 -8.44 -0.44 -1.05
N ALA A 202 -7.69 0.37 -1.80
CA ALA A 202 -8.19 1.06 -3.00
C ALA A 202 -8.80 0.08 -4.01
N LEU A 203 -8.14 -1.05 -4.29
CA LEU A 203 -8.66 -2.09 -5.18
C LEU A 203 -9.97 -2.71 -4.67
N GLN A 204 -10.04 -3.04 -3.37
CA GLN A 204 -11.22 -3.63 -2.76
C GLN A 204 -12.39 -2.64 -2.75
N GLU A 205 -12.15 -1.40 -2.33
CA GLU A 205 -13.17 -0.36 -2.28
C GLU A 205 -13.66 0.01 -3.70
N THR A 206 -12.76 0.06 -4.68
CA THR A 206 -13.14 0.27 -6.09
C THR A 206 -14.03 -0.87 -6.60
N LYS A 207 -13.71 -2.13 -6.29
CA LYS A 207 -14.57 -3.27 -6.69
C LYS A 207 -15.95 -3.22 -6.05
N LYS A 208 -16.05 -2.85 -4.76
CA LYS A 208 -17.34 -2.66 -4.09
C LYS A 208 -18.13 -1.52 -4.73
N LEU A 209 -17.47 -0.40 -5.03
CA LEU A 209 -18.08 0.74 -5.70
C LEU A 209 -18.63 0.34 -7.08
N VAL A 210 -17.85 -0.34 -7.91
CA VAL A 210 -18.28 -0.83 -9.24
C VAL A 210 -19.51 -1.74 -9.12
N ALA A 211 -19.48 -2.72 -8.21
CA ALA A 211 -20.63 -3.61 -7.98
C ALA A 211 -21.88 -2.87 -7.47
N THR A 212 -21.68 -1.79 -6.68
CA THR A 212 -22.77 -0.95 -6.19
C THR A 212 -23.37 -0.11 -7.31
N LEU A 213 -22.55 0.45 -8.20
CA LEU A 213 -23.02 1.20 -9.37
C LEU A 213 -23.77 0.31 -10.36
N ASP A 214 -23.26 -0.89 -10.67
CA ASP A 214 -23.98 -1.87 -11.50
C ASP A 214 -25.36 -2.23 -10.90
N ARG A 215 -25.40 -2.52 -9.59
CA ARG A 215 -26.67 -2.79 -8.89
C ARG A 215 -27.62 -1.59 -8.88
N PHE A 216 -27.10 -0.38 -8.72
CA PHE A 216 -27.89 0.85 -8.75
C PHE A 216 -28.62 1.00 -10.09
N VAL A 217 -27.91 0.94 -11.21
CA VAL A 217 -28.51 1.10 -12.54
C VAL A 217 -29.52 -0.01 -12.88
N ASP A 218 -29.32 -1.21 -12.34
CA ASP A 218 -30.28 -2.33 -12.47
C ASP A 218 -31.55 -2.08 -11.64
N THR A 219 -31.42 -1.60 -10.43
CA THR A 219 -32.54 -1.36 -9.49
C THR A 219 -33.38 -0.15 -9.92
N GLU A 220 -32.77 0.89 -10.49
CA GLU A 220 -33.47 2.08 -10.99
C GLU A 220 -34.32 1.80 -12.24
N GLY A 221 -34.17 0.62 -12.88
CA GLY A 221 -34.95 0.26 -14.07
C GLY A 221 -34.71 1.19 -15.25
N LEU A 222 -33.50 1.73 -15.36
CA LEU A 222 -33.14 2.66 -16.41
C LEU A 222 -33.22 2.01 -17.80
N ALA A 223 -33.61 2.80 -18.78
CA ALA A 223 -33.51 2.37 -20.19
C ALA A 223 -32.05 2.03 -20.53
N PRO A 224 -31.79 1.03 -21.37
CA PRO A 224 -30.43 0.54 -21.65
C PRO A 224 -29.43 1.65 -22.00
N ALA A 225 -29.79 2.58 -22.87
CA ALA A 225 -28.92 3.70 -23.26
C ALA A 225 -28.61 4.65 -22.08
N THR A 226 -29.59 4.89 -21.18
CA THR A 226 -29.39 5.72 -19.99
C THR A 226 -28.50 5.01 -18.97
N ARG A 227 -28.68 3.70 -18.81
CA ARG A 227 -27.82 2.87 -17.96
C ARG A 227 -26.37 2.96 -18.37
N ASP A 228 -26.08 2.77 -19.67
CA ASP A 228 -24.72 2.83 -20.17
C ASP A 228 -24.11 4.23 -20.00
N ALA A 229 -24.88 5.28 -20.29
CA ALA A 229 -24.42 6.64 -20.09
C ALA A 229 -24.07 6.96 -18.61
N VAL A 230 -24.79 6.36 -17.64
CA VAL A 230 -24.49 6.48 -16.21
C VAL A 230 -23.17 5.77 -15.88
N LEU A 231 -23.00 4.54 -16.36
CA LEU A 231 -21.79 3.75 -16.10
C LEU A 231 -20.53 4.35 -16.79
N GLU A 232 -20.71 4.89 -17.98
CA GLU A 232 -19.64 5.59 -18.74
C GLU A 232 -19.18 6.86 -17.99
N ARG A 233 -20.12 7.72 -17.55
CA ARG A 233 -19.78 8.88 -16.70
C ARG A 233 -19.08 8.47 -15.42
N ALA A 234 -19.53 7.37 -14.79
CA ALA A 234 -18.87 6.85 -13.60
C ALA A 234 -17.43 6.40 -13.88
N HIS A 235 -17.22 5.69 -15.00
CA HIS A 235 -15.89 5.28 -15.42
C HIS A 235 -14.98 6.48 -15.64
N ASP A 236 -15.40 7.46 -16.43
CA ASP A 236 -14.58 8.62 -16.81
C ASP A 236 -14.22 9.49 -15.60
N TYR A 237 -15.19 9.70 -14.70
CA TYR A 237 -14.94 10.43 -13.46
C TYR A 237 -13.95 9.68 -12.54
N LEU A 238 -14.14 8.37 -12.34
CA LEU A 238 -13.25 7.56 -11.51
C LEU A 238 -11.87 7.37 -12.15
N ASP A 239 -11.77 7.32 -13.49
CA ASP A 239 -10.48 7.25 -14.19
C ASP A 239 -9.69 8.55 -14.01
N THR A 240 -10.36 9.69 -14.13
CA THR A 240 -9.77 11.02 -13.87
C THR A 240 -9.25 11.13 -12.42
N LEU A 241 -10.05 10.72 -11.43
CA LEU A 241 -9.60 10.69 -10.04
C LEU A 241 -8.41 9.74 -9.83
N GLY A 242 -8.46 8.56 -10.45
CA GLY A 242 -7.38 7.58 -10.35
C GLY A 242 -6.08 8.04 -11.01
N GLU A 243 -6.15 8.82 -12.08
CA GLU A 243 -5.00 9.45 -12.74
C GLU A 243 -4.40 10.58 -11.92
N ALA A 244 -5.26 11.42 -11.33
CA ALA A 244 -4.85 12.52 -10.47
C ALA A 244 -4.43 12.08 -9.06
N GLY A 245 -4.62 10.78 -8.69
CA GLY A 245 -4.40 10.31 -7.32
C GLY A 245 -5.40 10.89 -6.30
N ALA A 246 -6.53 11.42 -6.78
CA ALA A 246 -7.52 12.10 -5.95
C ALA A 246 -8.51 11.11 -5.30
N PRO A 247 -8.96 11.37 -4.06
CA PRO A 247 -9.88 10.48 -3.35
C PRO A 247 -11.32 10.60 -3.86
N VAL A 248 -12.07 9.49 -3.76
CA VAL A 248 -13.51 9.47 -4.06
C VAL A 248 -14.29 10.18 -2.95
N VAL A 249 -15.06 11.22 -3.33
CA VAL A 249 -16.05 11.87 -2.50
C VAL A 249 -17.43 11.48 -3.02
N PHE A 250 -18.24 10.79 -2.20
CA PHE A 250 -19.52 10.22 -2.65
C PHE A 250 -20.50 11.25 -3.17
N GLU A 251 -20.60 12.40 -2.52
CA GLU A 251 -21.49 13.49 -2.95
C GLU A 251 -21.12 14.03 -4.34
N GLU A 252 -19.83 14.20 -4.62
CA GLU A 252 -19.33 14.65 -5.91
C GLU A 252 -19.55 13.58 -6.97
N LEU A 253 -19.19 12.34 -6.66
CA LEU A 253 -19.43 11.19 -7.55
C LEU A 253 -20.92 11.09 -7.92
N ALA A 254 -21.82 11.19 -6.93
CA ALA A 254 -23.24 11.10 -7.18
C ALA A 254 -23.77 12.24 -8.09
N ARG A 255 -23.23 13.44 -7.93
CA ARG A 255 -23.60 14.63 -8.73
C ARG A 255 -23.11 14.49 -10.18
N GLU A 256 -21.91 13.96 -10.38
CA GLU A 256 -21.34 13.75 -11.72
C GLU A 256 -22.00 12.58 -12.46
N VAL A 257 -22.25 11.49 -11.76
CA VAL A 257 -22.72 10.23 -12.34
C VAL A 257 -24.23 10.21 -12.58
N PHE A 258 -25.01 10.75 -11.64
CA PHE A 258 -26.47 10.75 -11.69
C PHE A 258 -27.07 12.12 -11.36
N PRO A 259 -26.86 13.14 -12.20
CA PRO A 259 -27.21 14.54 -11.90
C PRO A 259 -28.70 14.79 -11.73
N GLU A 260 -29.59 13.95 -12.29
CA GLU A 260 -31.02 14.08 -12.16
C GLU A 260 -31.50 13.85 -10.72
N GLN A 261 -30.90 12.89 -9.99
CA GLN A 261 -31.24 12.56 -8.63
C GLN A 261 -30.01 12.13 -7.81
N PRO A 262 -29.03 13.02 -7.60
CA PRO A 262 -27.76 12.68 -6.95
C PRO A 262 -27.92 12.18 -5.52
N ALA A 263 -28.94 12.68 -4.79
CA ALA A 263 -29.20 12.26 -3.42
C ALA A 263 -29.53 10.76 -3.30
N ARG A 264 -30.11 10.15 -4.33
CA ARG A 264 -30.42 8.70 -4.33
C ARG A 264 -29.15 7.87 -4.40
N LEU A 265 -28.23 8.23 -5.30
CA LEU A 265 -26.96 7.54 -5.42
C LEU A 265 -26.08 7.77 -4.20
N ASP A 266 -25.98 9.00 -3.69
CA ASP A 266 -25.20 9.30 -2.46
C ASP A 266 -25.74 8.51 -1.25
N ALA A 267 -27.05 8.44 -1.06
CA ALA A 267 -27.64 7.65 0.00
C ALA A 267 -27.31 6.15 -0.11
N LEU A 268 -27.32 5.59 -1.32
CA LEU A 268 -26.96 4.20 -1.54
C LEU A 268 -25.47 3.97 -1.24
N LEU A 269 -24.59 4.85 -1.70
CA LEU A 269 -23.14 4.74 -1.47
C LEU A 269 -22.78 4.80 0.02
N ARG A 270 -23.54 5.56 0.82
CA ARG A 270 -23.36 5.67 2.28
C ARG A 270 -24.07 4.58 3.08
N ALA A 271 -24.91 3.77 2.46
CA ALA A 271 -25.64 2.71 3.14
C ALA A 271 -24.69 1.70 3.79
N GLU A 272 -24.98 1.27 5.03
CA GLU A 272 -24.15 0.29 5.76
C GLU A 272 -23.98 -1.05 5.01
N GLU A 273 -24.95 -1.40 4.19
CA GLU A 273 -24.95 -2.63 3.39
C GLU A 273 -23.84 -2.65 2.34
N THR A 274 -23.43 -1.48 1.82
CA THR A 274 -22.39 -1.39 0.77
C THR A 274 -20.99 -1.59 1.33
N LYS A 275 -20.77 -1.22 2.60
CA LYS A 275 -19.48 -1.28 3.30
C LYS A 275 -18.33 -0.65 2.51
N ILE A 276 -18.62 0.42 1.76
CA ILE A 276 -17.61 1.17 1.01
C ILE A 276 -17.05 2.25 1.93
N ALA A 277 -15.73 2.24 2.15
CA ALA A 277 -15.07 3.30 2.88
C ALA A 277 -14.86 4.51 1.95
N PRO A 278 -15.23 5.74 2.34
CA PRO A 278 -14.95 6.93 1.54
C PRO A 278 -13.46 7.29 1.54
N GLY A 279 -13.03 8.13 0.60
CA GLY A 279 -11.69 8.70 0.60
C GLY A 279 -10.58 7.80 0.05
N PHE A 280 -10.90 6.72 -0.63
CA PHE A 280 -9.91 5.92 -1.37
C PHE A 280 -9.68 6.49 -2.78
N VAL A 281 -8.46 6.31 -3.29
CA VAL A 281 -8.14 6.63 -4.69
C VAL A 281 -8.59 5.47 -5.58
N PRO A 282 -9.36 5.70 -6.66
CA PRO A 282 -9.85 4.61 -7.50
C PRO A 282 -8.73 3.82 -8.18
N ASN A 283 -8.86 2.50 -8.19
CA ASN A 283 -7.96 1.65 -8.95
C ASN A 283 -8.43 1.57 -10.42
N ARG A 284 -7.70 2.18 -11.34
CA ARG A 284 -8.03 2.30 -12.77
C ARG A 284 -8.27 0.96 -13.49
N ARG A 285 -7.68 -0.14 -13.03
CA ARG A 285 -7.97 -1.47 -13.59
C ARG A 285 -9.30 -2.03 -13.11
N ALA A 286 -9.67 -1.72 -11.86
CA ALA A 286 -10.88 -2.24 -11.25
C ALA A 286 -12.17 -1.54 -11.74
N ILE A 287 -12.08 -0.37 -12.35
CA ILE A 287 -13.24 0.35 -12.93
C ILE A 287 -13.58 -0.11 -14.35
N ARG A 288 -12.70 -0.83 -15.03
CA ARG A 288 -12.94 -1.30 -16.42
C ARG A 288 -14.27 -2.02 -16.64
N PRO A 289 -14.80 -2.84 -15.69
CA PRO A 289 -16.11 -3.47 -15.86
C PRO A 289 -17.27 -2.51 -16.04
N LEU A 290 -17.13 -1.22 -15.67
CA LEU A 290 -18.17 -0.21 -15.92
C LEU A 290 -18.44 0.01 -17.41
N VAL A 291 -17.40 -0.07 -18.24
CA VAL A 291 -17.50 0.17 -19.71
C VAL A 291 -17.23 -1.07 -20.55
N ARG A 292 -16.73 -2.16 -19.97
CA ARG A 292 -16.39 -3.38 -20.69
C ARG A 292 -17.13 -4.58 -20.14
N PHE A 293 -17.62 -5.39 -21.03
CA PHE A 293 -18.09 -6.74 -20.74
C PHE A 293 -16.92 -7.71 -20.95
N SER A 294 -16.74 -8.65 -20.00
CA SER A 294 -15.73 -9.70 -20.11
C SER A 294 -16.34 -11.02 -19.67
N ALA A 295 -16.26 -12.02 -20.53
CA ALA A 295 -16.60 -13.41 -20.22
C ALA A 295 -15.48 -14.32 -20.68
N SER A 296 -15.22 -15.39 -19.92
CA SER A 296 -14.20 -16.36 -20.25
C SER A 296 -14.59 -17.77 -19.83
N ALA A 297 -14.18 -18.75 -20.62
CA ALA A 297 -14.21 -20.16 -20.28
C ALA A 297 -12.81 -20.76 -20.55
N GLU A 298 -12.65 -22.06 -20.30
CA GLU A 298 -11.35 -22.74 -20.36
C GLU A 298 -10.57 -22.49 -21.67
N ASN A 299 -11.30 -22.35 -22.80
CA ASN A 299 -10.69 -22.25 -24.14
C ASN A 299 -11.02 -20.96 -24.90
N TRP A 300 -11.72 -19.98 -24.27
CA TRP A 300 -12.03 -18.71 -24.91
C TRP A 300 -12.17 -17.56 -23.91
N LYS A 301 -11.89 -16.35 -24.40
CA LYS A 301 -12.12 -15.09 -23.72
C LYS A 301 -12.82 -14.14 -24.67
N LEU A 302 -13.87 -13.49 -24.20
CA LEU A 302 -14.61 -12.47 -24.92
C LEU A 302 -14.54 -11.17 -24.13
N GLU A 303 -14.10 -10.10 -24.78
CA GLU A 303 -14.11 -8.75 -24.22
C GLU A 303 -14.64 -7.79 -25.28
N PHE A 304 -15.59 -6.94 -24.91
CA PHE A 304 -16.10 -5.88 -25.78
C PHE A 304 -16.65 -4.72 -24.94
N GLU A 305 -16.82 -3.58 -25.55
CA GLU A 305 -17.45 -2.43 -24.90
C GLU A 305 -18.95 -2.66 -24.73
N ARG A 306 -19.52 -2.24 -23.58
CA ARG A 306 -20.96 -2.44 -23.29
C ARG A 306 -21.87 -1.83 -24.35
N SER A 307 -21.45 -0.71 -24.96
CA SER A 307 -22.11 -0.09 -26.12
C SER A 307 -22.34 -1.07 -27.28
N GLY A 308 -21.51 -2.09 -27.44
CA GLY A 308 -21.66 -3.14 -28.45
C GLY A 308 -22.94 -3.98 -28.31
N LEU A 309 -23.50 -4.12 -27.10
CA LEU A 309 -24.78 -4.78 -26.86
C LEU A 309 -25.96 -3.96 -27.40
N HIS A 310 -25.86 -2.64 -27.45
CA HIS A 310 -26.93 -1.75 -27.88
C HIS A 310 -26.84 -1.37 -29.36
N SER A 311 -25.63 -1.36 -29.90
CA SER A 311 -25.42 -1.13 -31.35
C SER A 311 -25.84 -2.33 -32.21
N GLY A 312 -26.15 -3.48 -31.59
CA GLY A 312 -26.45 -4.74 -32.30
C GLY A 312 -25.18 -5.45 -32.84
N ALA A 313 -23.98 -4.91 -32.54
CA ALA A 313 -22.73 -5.59 -32.85
C ALA A 313 -22.57 -6.89 -32.06
N VAL A 314 -23.13 -6.91 -30.84
CA VAL A 314 -23.17 -8.08 -29.97
C VAL A 314 -24.64 -8.32 -29.55
N HIS A 315 -25.17 -9.49 -29.84
CA HIS A 315 -26.53 -9.88 -29.46
C HIS A 315 -26.49 -11.14 -28.57
N TYR A 316 -27.06 -11.03 -27.35
CA TYR A 316 -27.22 -12.17 -26.44
C TYR A 316 -28.66 -12.67 -26.43
N ASP A 317 -28.88 -13.88 -26.94
CA ASP A 317 -30.15 -14.57 -26.90
C ASP A 317 -30.25 -15.40 -25.59
N ARG A 318 -31.06 -14.91 -24.67
CA ARG A 318 -31.29 -15.57 -23.36
C ARG A 318 -32.02 -16.91 -23.49
N ALA A 319 -32.79 -17.15 -24.54
CA ALA A 319 -33.56 -18.39 -24.70
C ALA A 319 -32.67 -19.57 -25.10
N THR A 320 -31.64 -19.28 -25.88
CA THR A 320 -30.69 -20.27 -26.38
C THR A 320 -29.33 -20.20 -25.70
N ASP A 321 -29.14 -19.25 -24.78
CA ASP A 321 -27.83 -18.93 -24.13
C ASP A 321 -26.72 -18.75 -25.17
N THR A 322 -27.03 -18.01 -26.23
CA THR A 322 -26.14 -17.85 -27.38
C THR A 322 -25.77 -16.39 -27.56
N LEU A 323 -24.50 -16.15 -27.85
CA LEU A 323 -23.96 -14.83 -28.13
C LEU A 323 -23.58 -14.73 -29.60
N VAL A 324 -24.20 -13.79 -30.32
CA VAL A 324 -23.98 -13.56 -31.75
C VAL A 324 -23.17 -12.27 -31.94
N LEU A 325 -22.07 -12.35 -32.65
CA LEU A 325 -21.24 -11.21 -33.03
C LEU A 325 -21.51 -10.85 -34.48
N SER A 326 -21.87 -9.59 -34.75
CA SER A 326 -22.18 -9.07 -36.08
C SER A 326 -21.12 -8.03 -36.49
N GLY A 327 -20.68 -8.06 -37.74
CA GLY A 327 -19.74 -7.06 -38.27
C GLY A 327 -18.25 -7.39 -38.08
N VAL A 328 -17.92 -8.68 -37.86
CA VAL A 328 -16.52 -9.18 -37.85
C VAL A 328 -16.09 -9.50 -39.26
#